data_2e4b054d20fa8334dbdaf97cd8cc9720
#
_entry.id   2e4b054d20fa8334dbdaf97cd8cc9720
#
_cell.length_a   1.000
_cell.length_b   1.000
_cell.length_c   1.000
_cell.angle_alpha   90.00
_cell.angle_beta   90.00
_cell.angle_gamma   90.00
#
_symmetry.space_group_name_H-M   'P 1'
#
loop_
_entity.id
_entity.type
_entity.pdbx_description
1 polymer ?
#
loop_
_entity_poly.entity_id
_entity_poly.type
_entity_poly.pdbx_seq_one_letter_code
_entity_poly.pdbx_strand_id
1 'polypeptide(L)'
;MVSENQEKINFKHEGGCFCNAVKFSVTADSFWSSLCYCNSCTKISSAPVMAWAGFFKNQVNWTGKEVSEFSSSKGVQRGFCKKCGSTLSNCGEKFGNDKIFIATVAFKNPNLFPPTEQVFTCESLDWMNPNNKIPKFDKLR
;
A
#
# COMPACT_ATOMS: atom_id res chain seq x y z
N MET A 1 27.56 -9.15 32.69
CA MET A 1 27.37 -8.09 31.70
C MET A 1 26.84 -8.73 30.42
N VAL A 2 25.57 -8.54 30.14
CA VAL A 2 24.99 -8.91 28.88
C VAL A 2 25.16 -7.71 27.97
N SER A 3 26.03 -7.79 26.98
CA SER A 3 26.12 -6.79 25.94
C SER A 3 24.88 -6.91 25.06
N GLU A 4 23.92 -6.05 25.29
CA GLU A 4 22.81 -5.86 24.38
C GLU A 4 23.35 -5.20 23.11
N ASN A 5 23.82 -6.00 22.16
CA ASN A 5 23.91 -5.59 20.77
C ASN A 5 22.48 -5.54 20.24
N GLN A 6 21.74 -4.50 20.60
CA GLN A 6 20.60 -4.09 19.83
C GLN A 6 21.16 -3.59 18.51
N GLU A 7 21.18 -4.47 17.49
CA GLU A 7 21.34 -4.03 16.12
C GLU A 7 20.27 -2.95 15.88
N LYS A 8 20.71 -1.71 15.70
CA LYS A 8 19.81 -0.62 15.29
C LYS A 8 19.25 -0.99 13.95
N ILE A 9 18.00 -1.45 13.94
CA ILE A 9 17.27 -1.69 12.69
C ILE A 9 17.23 -0.35 11.96
N ASN A 10 17.93 -0.27 10.84
CA ASN A 10 17.99 0.93 10.03
C ASN A 10 16.78 0.98 9.10
N PHE A 11 15.74 1.72 9.48
CA PHE A 11 14.56 1.91 8.64
C PHE A 11 14.87 2.86 7.49
N LYS A 12 14.42 2.51 6.29
CA LYS A 12 14.63 3.28 5.07
C LYS A 12 13.45 4.19 4.74
N HIS A 13 12.23 3.69 4.91
CA HIS A 13 11.00 4.42 4.65
C HIS A 13 9.98 4.13 5.74
N GLU A 14 9.09 5.05 6.00
CA GLU A 14 8.02 4.89 6.98
C GLU A 14 6.69 5.46 6.48
N GLY A 15 5.62 5.03 7.10
CA GLY A 15 4.27 5.47 6.79
C GLY A 15 3.26 5.07 7.86
N GLY A 16 1.99 5.19 7.52
CA GLY A 16 0.90 4.86 8.41
C GLY A 16 -0.46 5.16 7.81
N CYS A 17 -1.50 4.88 8.58
CA CYS A 17 -2.86 5.20 8.21
C CYS A 17 -3.15 6.70 8.40
N PHE A 18 -4.29 7.15 7.89
CA PHE A 18 -4.71 8.54 7.97
C PHE A 18 -4.72 9.09 9.41
N CYS A 19 -5.21 8.32 10.38
CA CYS A 19 -5.29 8.76 11.78
C CYS A 19 -4.00 8.51 12.58
N ASN A 20 -2.98 7.93 11.98
CA ASN A 20 -1.71 7.54 12.62
C ASN A 20 -1.81 6.46 13.72
N ALA A 21 -2.96 5.83 13.90
CA ALA A 21 -3.09 4.74 14.86
C ALA A 21 -2.25 3.52 14.44
N VAL A 22 -2.25 3.18 13.15
CA VAL A 22 -1.39 2.15 12.56
C VAL A 22 -0.20 2.82 11.89
N LYS A 23 1.00 2.34 12.20
CA LYS A 23 2.25 2.84 11.64
C LYS A 23 3.08 1.67 11.12
N PHE A 24 3.94 1.95 10.16
CA PHE A 24 4.90 0.99 9.66
C PHE A 24 6.20 1.66 9.22
N SER A 25 7.23 0.85 9.15
CA SER A 25 8.49 1.21 8.54
C SER A 25 9.02 0.02 7.74
N VAL A 26 9.84 0.30 6.75
CA VAL A 26 10.46 -0.71 5.89
C VAL A 26 11.96 -0.51 5.84
N THR A 27 12.71 -1.61 5.74
CA THR A 27 14.19 -1.61 5.76
C THR A 27 14.81 -1.59 4.37
N ALA A 28 14.00 -1.62 3.32
CA ALA A 28 14.47 -1.69 1.93
C ALA A 28 13.60 -0.86 1.01
N ASP A 29 14.07 -0.64 -0.22
CA ASP A 29 13.24 -0.17 -1.32
C ASP A 29 12.27 -1.25 -1.75
N SER A 30 11.16 -0.85 -2.39
CA SER A 30 10.22 -1.82 -2.94
C SER A 30 10.84 -2.59 -4.10
N PHE A 31 10.53 -3.89 -4.18
CA PHE A 31 10.93 -4.70 -5.33
C PHE A 31 10.01 -4.50 -6.54
N TRP A 32 8.85 -3.91 -6.32
CA TRP A 32 7.82 -3.72 -7.34
C TRP A 32 6.89 -2.57 -6.95
N SER A 33 6.47 -1.79 -7.93
CA SER A 33 5.46 -0.74 -7.74
C SER A 33 4.57 -0.65 -8.96
N SER A 34 3.27 -0.47 -8.72
CA SER A 34 2.29 -0.47 -9.80
C SER A 34 1.08 0.42 -9.54
N LEU A 35 0.40 0.76 -10.62
CA LEU A 35 -1.00 1.17 -10.60
C LEU A 35 -1.87 -0.05 -10.93
N CYS A 36 -2.82 -0.36 -10.06
CA CYS A 36 -3.72 -1.50 -10.22
C CYS A 36 -5.15 -1.02 -10.43
N TYR A 37 -5.74 -1.44 -11.55
CA TYR A 37 -7.12 -1.11 -11.94
C TYR A 37 -8.09 -2.24 -11.66
N CYS A 38 -7.68 -3.33 -11.03
CA CYS A 38 -8.56 -4.47 -10.83
C CYS A 38 -9.79 -4.11 -9.99
N ASN A 39 -10.91 -4.75 -10.29
CA ASN A 39 -12.19 -4.47 -9.64
C ASN A 39 -12.13 -4.64 -8.12
N SER A 40 -11.35 -5.58 -7.62
CA SER A 40 -11.18 -5.77 -6.17
C SER A 40 -10.45 -4.61 -5.51
N CYS A 41 -9.30 -4.20 -6.05
CA CYS A 41 -8.50 -3.10 -5.48
C CYS A 41 -9.26 -1.77 -5.51
N THR A 42 -9.88 -1.46 -6.64
CA THR A 42 -10.63 -0.21 -6.81
C THR A 42 -11.88 -0.17 -5.94
N LYS A 43 -12.61 -1.28 -5.83
CA LYS A 43 -13.81 -1.36 -5.00
C LYS A 43 -13.48 -1.23 -3.52
N ILE A 44 -12.45 -1.89 -3.04
CA ILE A 44 -12.04 -1.88 -1.63
C ILE A 44 -11.50 -0.51 -1.20
N SER A 45 -10.73 0.14 -2.06
CA SER A 45 -10.19 1.48 -1.79
C SER A 45 -11.18 2.60 -2.11
N SER A 46 -12.30 2.29 -2.78
CA SER A 46 -13.26 3.27 -3.33
C SER A 46 -12.56 4.34 -4.19
N ALA A 47 -11.58 3.91 -4.96
CA ALA A 47 -10.78 4.77 -5.83
C ALA A 47 -10.70 4.16 -7.24
N PRO A 48 -10.57 5.00 -8.28
CA PRO A 48 -10.54 4.51 -9.66
C PRO A 48 -9.26 3.74 -10.02
N VAL A 49 -8.21 3.89 -9.21
CA VAL A 49 -6.95 3.18 -9.34
C VAL A 49 -6.29 3.08 -7.97
N MET A 50 -5.57 1.99 -7.74
CA MET A 50 -4.82 1.77 -6.50
C MET A 50 -3.33 1.64 -6.81
N ALA A 51 -2.50 2.38 -6.06
CA ALA A 51 -1.05 2.27 -6.16
C ALA A 51 -0.51 1.33 -5.06
N TRP A 52 0.32 0.37 -5.45
CA TRP A 52 0.93 -0.61 -4.56
C TRP A 52 2.45 -0.61 -4.67
N ALA A 53 3.11 -0.77 -3.54
CA ALA A 53 4.55 -1.02 -3.46
C ALA A 53 4.79 -2.36 -2.78
N GLY A 54 5.57 -3.23 -3.39
CA GLY A 54 5.82 -4.59 -2.93
C GLY A 54 7.08 -4.72 -2.08
N PHE A 55 6.98 -5.46 -0.99
CA PHE A 55 8.07 -5.76 -0.06
C PHE A 55 8.04 -7.24 0.35
N PHE A 56 9.15 -7.72 0.87
CA PHE A 56 9.13 -8.96 1.63
C PHE A 56 8.64 -8.68 3.05
N LYS A 57 7.85 -9.57 3.62
CA LYS A 57 7.26 -9.36 4.96
C LYS A 57 8.29 -9.10 6.05
N ASN A 58 9.46 -9.74 5.97
CA ASN A 58 10.55 -9.51 6.92
C ASN A 58 11.20 -8.13 6.84
N GLN A 59 10.90 -7.36 5.80
CA GLN A 59 11.36 -5.97 5.64
C GLN A 59 10.39 -4.95 6.24
N VAL A 60 9.21 -5.37 6.65
CA VAL A 60 8.14 -4.49 7.15
C VAL A 60 8.00 -4.65 8.66
N ASN A 61 8.07 -3.54 9.36
CA ASN A 61 7.85 -3.46 10.80
C ASN A 61 6.58 -2.64 11.08
N TRP A 62 5.56 -3.31 11.59
CA TRP A 62 4.30 -2.67 12.00
C TRP A 62 4.39 -2.20 13.45
N THR A 63 3.97 -0.96 13.72
CA THR A 63 3.93 -0.35 15.05
C THR A 63 2.59 0.33 15.29
N GLY A 64 2.34 0.75 16.53
CA GLY A 64 1.06 1.34 16.91
C GLY A 64 -0.03 0.29 17.05
N LYS A 65 -1.23 0.60 16.64
CA LYS A 65 -2.38 -0.32 16.68
C LYS A 65 -2.24 -1.40 15.62
N GLU A 66 -2.81 -2.55 15.92
CA GLU A 66 -2.82 -3.70 15.01
C GLU A 66 -3.57 -3.40 13.71
N VAL A 67 -3.01 -3.86 12.59
CA VAL A 67 -3.69 -3.85 11.30
C VAL A 67 -4.84 -4.85 11.37
N SER A 68 -6.03 -4.42 11.03
CA SER A 68 -7.18 -5.31 10.85
C SER A 68 -7.14 -5.91 9.46
N GLU A 69 -7.56 -7.15 9.32
CA GLU A 69 -7.53 -7.85 8.04
C GLU A 69 -8.86 -8.53 7.75
N PHE A 70 -9.17 -8.68 6.47
CA PHE A 70 -10.24 -9.54 5.98
C PHE A 70 -9.79 -10.27 4.72
N SER A 71 -10.39 -11.42 4.47
CA SER A 71 -10.18 -12.18 3.23
C SER A 71 -11.11 -11.65 2.16
N SER A 72 -10.54 -11.00 1.14
CA SER A 72 -11.32 -10.50 0.00
C SER A 72 -11.63 -11.59 -1.03
N SER A 73 -10.76 -12.60 -1.09
CA SER A 73 -10.92 -13.80 -1.88
C SER A 73 -10.00 -14.89 -1.35
N LYS A 74 -10.10 -16.12 -1.86
CA LYS A 74 -9.22 -17.21 -1.46
C LYS A 74 -7.76 -16.84 -1.67
N GLY A 75 -6.96 -16.92 -0.60
CA GLY A 75 -5.53 -16.63 -0.64
C GLY A 75 -5.18 -15.15 -0.70
N VAL A 76 -6.13 -14.25 -0.46
CA VAL A 76 -5.91 -12.80 -0.45
C VAL A 76 -6.42 -12.19 0.85
N GLN A 77 -5.50 -11.61 1.64
CA GLN A 77 -5.79 -10.88 2.87
C GLN A 77 -5.56 -9.39 2.65
N ARG A 78 -6.51 -8.58 3.09
CA ARG A 78 -6.43 -7.13 2.95
C ARG A 78 -6.41 -6.46 4.30
N GLY A 79 -5.36 -5.65 4.53
CA GLY A 79 -5.15 -4.92 5.76
C GLY A 79 -5.70 -3.50 5.71
N PHE A 80 -6.27 -3.06 6.81
CA PHE A 80 -6.83 -1.71 6.96
C PHE A 80 -6.78 -1.26 8.41
N CYS A 81 -6.89 0.05 8.61
CA CYS A 81 -7.08 0.61 9.95
C CYS A 81 -8.56 0.61 10.32
N LYS A 82 -8.93 -0.12 11.37
CA LYS A 82 -10.33 -0.16 11.79
C LYS A 82 -10.85 1.16 12.38
N LYS A 83 -9.94 2.06 12.79
CA LYS A 83 -10.30 3.36 13.35
C LYS A 83 -10.65 4.40 12.28
N CYS A 84 -9.86 4.49 11.21
CA CYS A 84 -10.07 5.49 10.15
C CYS A 84 -10.44 4.89 8.79
N GLY A 85 -10.38 3.57 8.63
CA GLY A 85 -10.73 2.88 7.39
C GLY A 85 -9.66 2.92 6.29
N SER A 86 -8.48 3.47 6.54
CA SER A 86 -7.40 3.49 5.54
C SER A 86 -7.08 2.10 5.04
N THR A 87 -7.08 1.90 3.72
CA THR A 87 -6.54 0.71 3.08
C THR A 87 -5.02 0.71 3.23
N LEU A 88 -4.43 -0.36 3.73
CA LEU A 88 -3.00 -0.41 4.04
C LEU A 88 -2.24 -1.48 3.28
N SER A 89 -2.76 -2.69 3.19
CA SER A 89 -1.98 -3.80 2.66
C SER A 89 -2.80 -4.85 1.92
N ASN A 90 -2.07 -5.65 1.17
CA ASN A 90 -2.59 -6.77 0.40
C ASN A 90 -1.50 -7.87 0.43
N CYS A 91 -1.84 -9.04 0.89
CA CYS A 91 -0.93 -10.17 0.96
C CYS A 91 -1.69 -11.49 0.91
N GLY A 92 -0.99 -12.60 1.01
CA GLY A 92 -1.57 -13.93 1.09
C GLY A 92 -0.90 -14.93 0.14
N GLU A 93 -1.29 -16.19 0.24
CA GLU A 93 -0.67 -17.29 -0.49
C GLU A 93 -0.70 -17.12 -2.01
N LYS A 94 -1.70 -16.38 -2.54
CA LYS A 94 -1.80 -16.09 -3.96
C LYS A 94 -0.59 -15.35 -4.53
N PHE A 95 0.07 -14.53 -3.71
CA PHE A 95 1.21 -13.70 -4.08
C PHE A 95 2.55 -14.23 -3.56
N GLY A 96 2.52 -15.35 -2.84
CA GLY A 96 3.62 -15.86 -2.04
C GLY A 96 3.54 -15.40 -0.59
N ASN A 97 3.66 -16.32 0.35
CA ASN A 97 3.48 -16.04 1.78
C ASN A 97 4.57 -15.14 2.38
N ASP A 98 5.64 -14.91 1.66
CA ASP A 98 6.77 -14.06 2.05
C ASP A 98 6.64 -12.60 1.60
N LYS A 99 5.62 -12.27 0.81
CA LYS A 99 5.42 -10.94 0.22
C LYS A 99 4.22 -10.20 0.80
N ILE A 100 4.33 -8.88 0.81
CA ILE A 100 3.25 -7.97 1.17
C ILE A 100 3.30 -6.74 0.25
N PHE A 101 2.15 -6.29 -0.16
CA PHE A 101 2.00 -5.07 -0.94
C PHE A 101 1.37 -4.00 -0.05
N ILE A 102 2.05 -2.87 0.07
CA ILE A 102 1.61 -1.75 0.90
C ILE A 102 1.06 -0.66 -0.02
N ALA A 103 -0.05 -0.06 0.39
CA ALA A 103 -0.63 1.07 -0.31
C ALA A 103 0.41 2.20 -0.41
N THR A 104 0.79 2.57 -1.61
CA THR A 104 1.89 3.52 -1.84
C THR A 104 1.65 4.85 -1.14
N VAL A 105 0.42 5.35 -1.16
CA VAL A 105 0.09 6.66 -0.57
C VAL A 105 0.05 6.62 0.97
N ALA A 106 0.12 5.45 1.59
CA ALA A 106 0.29 5.32 3.03
C ALA A 106 1.71 5.65 3.51
N PHE A 107 2.70 5.67 2.64
CA PHE A 107 4.05 6.14 2.95
C PHE A 107 4.07 7.65 3.17
N LYS A 108 4.93 8.13 4.06
CA LYS A 108 5.14 9.58 4.30
C LYS A 108 5.57 10.32 3.04
N ASN A 109 6.40 9.68 2.21
CA ASN A 109 6.86 10.24 0.95
C ASN A 109 6.55 9.27 -0.21
N PRO A 110 5.30 9.25 -0.69
CA PRO A 110 4.90 8.34 -1.76
C PRO A 110 5.59 8.62 -3.11
N ASN A 111 6.12 9.81 -3.31
CA ASN A 111 6.89 10.15 -4.52
C ASN A 111 8.17 9.31 -4.69
N LEU A 112 8.64 8.66 -3.62
CA LEU A 112 9.79 7.74 -3.70
C LEU A 112 9.45 6.37 -4.29
N PHE A 113 8.17 6.10 -4.56
CA PHE A 113 7.68 4.84 -5.11
C PHE A 113 6.91 5.05 -6.41
N PRO A 114 7.53 5.63 -7.44
CA PRO A 114 6.84 5.82 -8.72
C PRO A 114 6.45 4.45 -9.29
N PRO A 115 5.23 4.29 -9.80
CA PRO A 115 4.83 3.03 -10.41
C PRO A 115 5.66 2.78 -11.68
N THR A 116 6.12 1.54 -11.82
CA THR A 116 6.90 1.10 -12.98
C THR A 116 6.07 0.36 -14.01
N GLU A 117 4.85 -0.01 -13.64
CA GLU A 117 3.90 -0.67 -14.54
C GLU A 117 2.46 -0.41 -14.12
N GLN A 118 1.55 -0.70 -15.01
CA GLN A 118 0.11 -0.67 -14.78
C GLN A 118 -0.45 -2.06 -15.02
N VAL A 119 -1.26 -2.56 -14.10
CA VAL A 119 -1.82 -3.91 -14.17
C VAL A 119 -3.35 -3.86 -14.18
N PHE A 120 -3.98 -4.86 -14.81
CA PHE A 120 -5.43 -4.95 -15.00
C PHE A 120 -6.03 -3.72 -15.71
N THR A 121 -5.33 -3.17 -16.68
CA THR A 121 -5.78 -2.00 -17.42
C THR A 121 -7.08 -2.23 -18.20
N CYS A 122 -7.40 -3.48 -18.53
CA CYS A 122 -8.68 -3.86 -19.15
C CYS A 122 -9.88 -3.64 -18.22
N GLU A 123 -9.68 -3.52 -16.92
CA GLU A 123 -10.72 -3.26 -15.93
C GLU A 123 -10.79 -1.77 -15.52
N SER A 124 -9.95 -0.91 -16.12
CA SER A 124 -9.99 0.54 -15.86
C SER A 124 -11.32 1.15 -16.29
N LEU A 125 -11.74 2.18 -15.56
CA LEU A 125 -12.95 2.92 -15.91
C LEU A 125 -12.71 3.74 -17.18
N ASP A 126 -13.70 3.82 -18.04
CA ASP A 126 -13.59 4.48 -19.34
C ASP A 126 -13.15 5.95 -19.24
N TRP A 127 -13.59 6.63 -18.19
CA TRP A 127 -13.24 8.03 -17.95
C TRP A 127 -11.85 8.23 -17.31
N MET A 128 -11.10 7.16 -17.00
CA MET A 128 -9.70 7.21 -16.52
C MET A 128 -8.68 7.41 -17.65
N ASN A 129 -9.14 7.78 -18.83
CA ASN A 129 -8.25 8.10 -19.94
C ASN A 129 -7.41 9.36 -19.59
N PRO A 130 -6.07 9.33 -19.70
CA PRO A 130 -5.23 10.50 -19.47
C PRO A 130 -5.50 11.68 -20.41
N ASN A 131 -6.15 11.43 -21.54
CA ASN A 131 -6.55 12.44 -22.51
C ASN A 131 -7.94 13.03 -22.24
N ASN A 132 -8.57 12.73 -21.11
CA ASN A 132 -9.85 13.36 -20.77
C ASN A 132 -9.66 14.89 -20.67
N LYS A 133 -10.67 15.62 -21.16
CA LYS A 133 -10.63 17.10 -21.24
C LYS A 133 -11.39 17.78 -20.10
N ILE A 134 -11.65 17.06 -19.00
CA ILE A 134 -12.31 17.69 -17.85
C ILE A 134 -11.39 18.76 -17.24
N PRO A 135 -11.95 19.90 -16.81
CA PRO A 135 -11.16 20.98 -16.22
C PRO A 135 -10.36 20.51 -15.01
N LYS A 136 -9.15 21.06 -14.87
CA LYS A 136 -8.24 20.80 -13.76
C LYS A 136 -8.09 22.07 -12.92
N PHE A 137 -8.16 21.89 -11.62
CA PHE A 137 -7.95 22.96 -10.65
C PHE A 137 -6.89 22.51 -9.64
N ASP A 138 -6.02 23.40 -9.23
CA ASP A 138 -4.97 23.08 -8.24
C ASP A 138 -5.57 22.77 -6.86
N LYS A 139 -6.67 23.41 -6.55
CA LYS A 139 -7.41 23.25 -5.28
C LYS A 139 -8.90 23.16 -5.55
N LEU A 140 -9.68 22.99 -4.50
CA LEU A 140 -11.13 23.03 -4.60
C LEU A 140 -11.57 24.40 -5.16
N ARG A 141 -12.53 24.36 -6.04
CA ARG A 141 -13.11 25.52 -6.72
C ARG A 141 -14.02 26.32 -5.77
#